data_7a0db51b265f120eb472766d6dab4da8
#
_entry.id   7a0db51b265f120eb472766d6dab4da8
#
_cell.length_a   1.000
_cell.length_b   1.000
_cell.length_c   1.000
_cell.angle_alpha   90.00
_cell.angle_beta   90.00
_cell.angle_gamma   90.00
#
_symmetry.space_group_name_H-M   'P 1'
#
loop_
_entity.id
_entity.type
_entity.pdbx_description
1 polymer ?
#
loop_
_entity_poly.entity_id
_entity_poly.type
_entity_poly.pdbx_seq_one_letter_code
_entity_poly.pdbx_strand_id
1 'polypeptide(L)'
;DRHIDCWNTIDSIARLGVPVIKDVWRESDLSSIGISRDASLPEGIDFTHRHADDADIYFLSNQSGKAKSFTPKFRDTRRYCYIIDAEHNRTMKVDANSGIALAADDALFYVFTDNEIDTDLLYQPKHVGEMMPIDNNGWKVTFETTGKVVEMKELKDWTSFSDDNSIRYYSGHAAYETTFKRKHSPAKDESVVIDLGTVADIATVYVNGKPCGTAWRPPYTVD
;
A
#
# COMPACT_ATOMS: atom_id res chain seq x y z
N ASP A 1 7.22 -49.97 5.09
CA ASP A 1 6.99 -48.83 4.21
C ASP A 1 6.92 -47.56 5.07
N ARG A 2 7.89 -46.64 4.93
CA ARG A 2 8.06 -45.45 5.80
C ARG A 2 6.80 -44.59 5.93
N HIS A 3 5.95 -44.55 4.91
CA HIS A 3 4.68 -43.80 4.95
C HIS A 3 3.69 -44.41 5.93
N ILE A 4 3.58 -45.72 5.98
CA ILE A 4 2.69 -46.43 6.90
C ILE A 4 3.15 -46.24 8.35
N ASP A 5 4.46 -46.24 8.58
CA ASP A 5 5.04 -46.03 9.91
C ASP A 5 4.77 -44.60 10.43
N CYS A 6 4.85 -43.60 9.56
CA CYS A 6 4.50 -42.20 9.90
C CYS A 6 3.03 -42.07 10.33
N TRP A 7 2.11 -42.64 9.55
CA TRP A 7 0.67 -42.60 9.89
C TRP A 7 0.34 -43.34 11.18
N ASN A 8 0.94 -44.50 11.41
CA ASN A 8 0.80 -45.24 12.65
C ASN A 8 1.31 -44.46 13.86
N THR A 9 2.40 -43.72 13.69
CA THR A 9 2.95 -42.86 14.74
C THR A 9 2.02 -41.70 15.04
N ILE A 10 1.48 -41.03 14.01
CA ILE A 10 0.51 -39.94 14.16
C ILE A 10 -0.74 -40.40 14.86
N ASP A 11 -1.30 -41.55 14.46
CA ASP A 11 -2.47 -42.13 15.12
C ASP A 11 -2.20 -42.53 16.58
N SER A 12 -1.00 -42.97 16.88
CA SER A 12 -0.58 -43.27 18.25
C SER A 12 -0.50 -42.02 19.12
N ILE A 13 0.04 -40.93 18.58
CA ILE A 13 0.10 -39.61 19.22
C ILE A 13 -1.33 -39.08 19.48
N ALA A 14 -2.22 -39.20 18.49
CA ALA A 14 -3.62 -38.77 18.63
C ALA A 14 -4.35 -39.55 19.73
N ARG A 15 -4.10 -40.89 19.89
CA ARG A 15 -4.66 -41.72 20.95
C ARG A 15 -4.19 -41.29 22.34
N LEU A 16 -3.06 -40.64 22.47
CA LEU A 16 -2.56 -40.08 23.73
C LEU A 16 -3.23 -38.72 24.07
N GLY A 17 -4.22 -38.27 23.28
CA GLY A 17 -4.96 -37.06 23.52
C GLY A 17 -4.22 -35.78 22.99
N VAL A 18 -3.14 -35.97 22.26
CA VAL A 18 -2.45 -34.84 21.63
C VAL A 18 -3.23 -34.41 20.36
N PRO A 19 -3.64 -33.17 20.23
CA PRO A 19 -4.33 -32.68 19.05
C PRO A 19 -3.48 -32.86 17.78
N VAL A 20 -4.07 -33.47 16.75
CA VAL A 20 -3.41 -33.67 15.45
C VAL A 20 -4.25 -33.02 14.34
N ILE A 21 -3.67 -32.05 13.63
CA ILE A 21 -4.27 -31.45 12.45
C ILE A 21 -3.59 -32.05 11.22
N LYS A 22 -4.38 -32.78 10.40
CA LYS A 22 -3.83 -33.46 9.22
C LYS A 22 -3.54 -32.57 8.05
N ASP A 23 -4.37 -31.55 7.84
CA ASP A 23 -4.31 -30.65 6.68
C ASP A 23 -4.21 -29.20 7.13
N VAL A 24 -3.16 -28.86 7.89
CA VAL A 24 -2.97 -27.52 8.51
C VAL A 24 -3.07 -26.36 7.50
N TRP A 25 -2.69 -26.60 6.25
CA TRP A 25 -2.80 -25.59 5.17
C TRP A 25 -4.23 -25.36 4.67
N ARG A 26 -5.18 -26.19 5.06
CA ARG A 26 -6.62 -26.03 4.77
C ARG A 26 -7.38 -25.44 5.94
N GLU A 27 -6.80 -25.50 7.13
CA GLU A 27 -7.39 -24.96 8.34
C GLU A 27 -7.14 -23.44 8.38
N SER A 28 -8.22 -22.67 8.34
CA SER A 28 -8.14 -21.20 8.48
C SER A 28 -8.02 -20.75 9.93
N ASP A 29 -8.31 -21.65 10.89
CA ASP A 29 -8.35 -21.37 12.31
C ASP A 29 -7.85 -22.55 13.13
N LEU A 30 -6.82 -22.31 13.94
CA LEU A 30 -6.20 -23.29 14.83
C LEU A 30 -6.65 -23.12 16.29
N SER A 31 -7.72 -22.34 16.54
CA SER A 31 -8.23 -22.08 17.90
C SER A 31 -8.69 -23.34 18.62
N SER A 32 -9.13 -24.37 17.86
CA SER A 32 -9.49 -25.69 18.39
C SER A 32 -8.37 -26.40 19.15
N ILE A 33 -7.12 -26.04 18.87
CA ILE A 33 -5.91 -26.53 19.55
C ILE A 33 -5.23 -25.47 20.41
N GLY A 34 -5.94 -24.35 20.70
CA GLY A 34 -5.45 -23.29 21.58
C GLY A 34 -4.50 -22.30 20.90
N ILE A 35 -4.35 -22.34 19.58
CA ILE A 35 -3.53 -21.38 18.83
C ILE A 35 -4.45 -20.31 18.28
N SER A 36 -4.34 -19.09 18.82
CA SER A 36 -5.04 -17.92 18.28
C SER A 36 -4.28 -17.31 17.11
N ARG A 37 -5.00 -16.66 16.19
CA ARG A 37 -4.38 -15.90 15.09
C ARG A 37 -3.58 -14.73 15.64
N ASP A 38 -2.46 -14.41 15.02
CA ASP A 38 -1.65 -13.25 15.35
C ASP A 38 -2.40 -11.94 15.08
N ALA A 39 -3.17 -11.89 14.00
CA ALA A 39 -4.06 -10.77 13.69
C ALA A 39 -5.36 -11.23 13.08
N SER A 40 -6.44 -10.48 13.34
CA SER A 40 -7.74 -10.62 12.68
C SER A 40 -7.99 -9.38 11.83
N LEU A 41 -7.99 -9.58 10.51
CA LEU A 41 -8.07 -8.56 9.48
C LEU A 41 -9.17 -8.91 8.48
N PRO A 42 -9.74 -7.93 7.76
CA PRO A 42 -10.70 -8.23 6.70
C PRO A 42 -10.03 -8.93 5.51
N GLU A 43 -10.84 -9.63 4.72
CA GLU A 43 -10.42 -10.28 3.49
C GLU A 43 -9.66 -9.32 2.57
N GLY A 44 -8.56 -9.79 1.96
CA GLY A 44 -7.68 -9.02 1.08
C GLY A 44 -6.73 -8.05 1.80
N ILE A 45 -6.68 -8.10 3.13
CA ILE A 45 -5.59 -7.51 3.91
C ILE A 45 -4.74 -8.65 4.42
N ASP A 46 -3.55 -8.77 3.87
CA ASP A 46 -2.56 -9.76 4.29
C ASP A 46 -1.60 -9.15 5.30
N PHE A 47 -0.95 -10.01 6.10
CA PHE A 47 0.03 -9.55 7.06
C PHE A 47 1.18 -10.54 7.24
N THR A 48 2.29 -10.02 7.74
CA THR A 48 3.35 -10.81 8.37
C THR A 48 3.60 -10.27 9.77
N HIS A 49 3.94 -11.17 10.71
CA HIS A 49 4.27 -10.83 12.08
C HIS A 49 5.70 -11.23 12.38
N ARG A 50 6.44 -10.33 13.03
CA ARG A 50 7.77 -10.58 13.58
C ARG A 50 7.78 -10.19 15.04
N HIS A 51 8.20 -11.14 15.88
CA HIS A 51 8.43 -10.93 17.30
C HIS A 51 9.92 -10.64 17.54
N ALA A 52 10.20 -9.61 18.30
CA ALA A 52 11.51 -9.25 18.83
C ALA A 52 11.43 -9.10 20.36
N ASP A 53 12.57 -9.03 21.05
CA ASP A 53 12.59 -8.96 22.51
C ASP A 53 11.78 -7.77 23.07
N ASP A 54 11.81 -6.64 22.38
CA ASP A 54 11.19 -5.37 22.77
C ASP A 54 10.10 -4.86 21.84
N ALA A 55 9.77 -5.60 20.78
CA ALA A 55 8.78 -5.20 19.81
C ALA A 55 8.04 -6.36 19.13
N ASP A 56 6.79 -6.12 18.78
CA ASP A 56 5.99 -6.93 17.87
C ASP A 56 5.67 -6.10 16.63
N ILE A 57 6.09 -6.58 15.46
CA ILE A 57 6.02 -5.85 14.21
C ILE A 57 5.09 -6.58 13.26
N TYR A 58 3.99 -5.93 12.89
CA TYR A 58 3.04 -6.41 11.89
C TYR A 58 3.15 -5.57 10.64
N PHE A 59 3.53 -6.18 9.53
CA PHE A 59 3.42 -5.56 8.22
C PHE A 59 2.07 -5.91 7.62
N LEU A 60 1.25 -4.91 7.34
CA LEU A 60 -0.07 -5.06 6.72
C LEU A 60 0.00 -4.60 5.28
N SER A 61 -0.60 -5.37 4.38
CA SER A 61 -0.67 -5.05 2.95
C SER A 61 -2.08 -5.25 2.40
N ASN A 62 -2.59 -4.26 1.69
CA ASN A 62 -3.89 -4.33 1.06
C ASN A 62 -3.75 -4.92 -0.36
N GLN A 63 -4.13 -6.19 -0.50
CA GLN A 63 -4.08 -6.94 -1.76
C GLN A 63 -5.44 -6.97 -2.48
N SER A 64 -6.42 -6.16 -2.04
CA SER A 64 -7.79 -6.26 -2.56
C SER A 64 -8.05 -5.43 -3.82
N GLY A 65 -7.09 -4.61 -4.27
CA GLY A 65 -7.26 -3.67 -5.39
C GLY A 65 -8.25 -2.53 -5.13
N LYS A 66 -8.71 -2.35 -3.87
CA LYS A 66 -9.66 -1.29 -3.45
C LYS A 66 -9.25 -0.72 -2.11
N ALA A 67 -9.50 0.56 -1.89
CA ALA A 67 -9.29 1.16 -0.57
C ALA A 67 -10.17 0.47 0.49
N LYS A 68 -9.62 0.25 1.67
CA LYS A 68 -10.31 -0.35 2.82
C LYS A 68 -10.10 0.46 4.09
N SER A 69 -11.18 0.59 4.85
CA SER A 69 -11.12 1.15 6.21
C SER A 69 -11.59 0.08 7.19
N PHE A 70 -10.80 -0.18 8.22
CA PHE A 70 -11.08 -1.24 9.20
C PHE A 70 -10.34 -0.99 10.51
N THR A 71 -10.75 -1.70 11.55
CA THR A 71 -10.03 -1.73 12.83
C THR A 71 -9.32 -3.07 12.94
N PRO A 72 -8.00 -3.12 12.88
CA PRO A 72 -7.25 -4.36 13.04
C PRO A 72 -7.35 -4.86 14.49
N LYS A 73 -7.27 -6.18 14.67
CA LYS A 73 -7.15 -6.81 15.98
C LYS A 73 -5.89 -7.64 16.01
N PHE A 74 -5.04 -7.40 16.98
CA PHE A 74 -3.76 -8.09 17.15
C PHE A 74 -3.80 -8.94 18.42
N ARG A 75 -3.13 -10.09 18.41
CA ARG A 75 -2.96 -10.97 19.57
C ARG A 75 -1.94 -10.39 20.55
N ASP A 76 -0.78 -10.07 20.01
CA ASP A 76 0.33 -9.57 20.81
C ASP A 76 0.39 -8.05 20.69
N THR A 77 0.24 -7.39 21.83
CA THR A 77 0.28 -5.93 21.96
C THR A 77 1.20 -5.58 23.12
N ARG A 78 1.82 -4.40 23.01
CA ARG A 78 2.70 -3.87 24.08
C ARG A 78 2.24 -2.47 24.48
N ARG A 79 3.02 -1.83 25.35
CA ARG A 79 2.66 -0.54 25.98
C ARG A 79 2.41 0.57 24.96
N TYR A 80 3.23 0.64 23.92
CA TYR A 80 3.14 1.69 22.90
C TYR A 80 2.82 1.09 21.54
N CYS A 81 2.04 1.82 20.76
CA CYS A 81 1.66 1.42 19.41
C CYS A 81 1.94 2.55 18.41
N TYR A 82 2.60 2.19 17.32
CA TYR A 82 2.97 3.11 16.26
C TYR A 82 2.61 2.54 14.90
N ILE A 83 2.30 3.45 13.97
CA ILE A 83 2.29 3.15 12.54
C ILE A 83 3.56 3.75 11.94
N ILE A 84 4.29 2.94 11.20
CA ILE A 84 5.44 3.39 10.42
C ILE A 84 5.06 3.32 8.95
N ASP A 85 5.07 4.51 8.33
CA ASP A 85 4.97 4.71 6.89
C ASP A 85 6.40 4.82 6.35
N ALA A 86 6.91 3.70 5.86
CA ALA A 86 8.29 3.62 5.39
C ALA A 86 8.53 4.41 4.09
N GLU A 87 7.50 4.59 3.28
CA GLU A 87 7.59 5.33 2.02
C GLU A 87 7.83 6.82 2.25
N HIS A 88 7.17 7.38 3.26
CA HIS A 88 7.30 8.80 3.60
C HIS A 88 8.21 9.05 4.83
N ASN A 89 8.86 8.00 5.33
CA ASN A 89 9.72 8.05 6.52
C ASN A 89 9.02 8.72 7.73
N ARG A 90 7.80 8.27 8.03
CA ARG A 90 6.98 8.80 9.12
C ARG A 90 6.70 7.73 10.16
N THR A 91 6.90 8.07 11.42
CA THR A 91 6.46 7.28 12.57
C THR A 91 5.37 8.05 13.30
N MET A 92 4.22 7.44 13.49
CA MET A 92 3.03 8.07 14.04
C MET A 92 2.50 7.27 15.22
N LYS A 93 2.16 7.91 16.32
CA LYS A 93 1.42 7.28 17.43
C LYS A 93 0.01 6.91 16.94
N VAL A 94 -0.46 5.73 17.36
CA VAL A 94 -1.80 5.26 17.06
C VAL A 94 -2.39 4.54 18.29
N ASP A 95 -3.69 4.67 18.50
CA ASP A 95 -4.39 3.76 19.41
C ASP A 95 -4.62 2.42 18.68
N ALA A 96 -4.19 1.32 19.29
CA ALA A 96 -4.31 -0.02 18.74
C ALA A 96 -5.76 -0.43 18.37
N ASN A 97 -6.76 0.24 18.99
CA ASN A 97 -8.18 0.01 18.72
C ASN A 97 -8.77 0.99 17.71
N SER A 98 -7.95 1.91 17.18
CA SER A 98 -8.42 2.88 16.18
C SER A 98 -8.58 2.25 14.82
N GLY A 99 -9.53 2.78 14.05
CA GLY A 99 -9.66 2.46 12.64
C GLY A 99 -8.50 3.00 11.82
N ILE A 100 -8.12 2.26 10.80
CA ILE A 100 -7.15 2.68 9.78
C ILE A 100 -7.75 2.63 8.40
N ALA A 101 -7.11 3.32 7.46
CA ALA A 101 -7.43 3.26 6.05
C ALA A 101 -6.18 2.92 5.25
N LEU A 102 -6.29 1.94 4.35
CA LEU A 102 -5.27 1.58 3.38
C LEU A 102 -5.85 1.77 1.97
N ALA A 103 -5.16 2.52 1.13
CA ALA A 103 -5.50 2.60 -0.28
C ALA A 103 -5.35 1.22 -0.97
N ALA A 104 -5.78 1.10 -2.22
CA ALA A 104 -5.46 -0.08 -3.02
C ALA A 104 -3.94 -0.24 -3.11
N ASP A 105 -3.45 -1.48 -2.94
CA ASP A 105 -2.03 -1.85 -3.05
C ASP A 105 -1.09 -1.12 -2.07
N ASP A 106 -1.68 -0.51 -1.03
CA ASP A 106 -0.94 0.19 0.02
C ASP A 106 -0.51 -0.76 1.15
N ALA A 107 0.50 -0.35 1.90
CA ALA A 107 1.04 -1.12 3.01
C ALA A 107 1.56 -0.21 4.13
N LEU A 108 1.55 -0.72 5.35
CA LEU A 108 2.12 -0.05 6.51
C LEU A 108 2.63 -1.04 7.54
N PHE A 109 3.43 -0.55 8.47
CA PHE A 109 3.84 -1.30 9.64
C PHE A 109 3.07 -0.84 10.88
N TYR A 110 2.52 -1.80 11.63
CA TYR A 110 2.13 -1.63 13.01
C TYR A 110 3.26 -2.12 13.89
N VAL A 111 3.71 -1.30 14.81
CA VAL A 111 4.78 -1.64 15.74
C VAL A 111 4.27 -1.46 17.16
N PHE A 112 4.22 -2.55 17.90
CA PHE A 112 4.01 -2.56 19.32
C PHE A 112 5.36 -2.67 20.02
N THR A 113 5.64 -1.80 20.98
CA THR A 113 6.93 -1.78 21.67
C THR A 113 6.80 -1.40 23.12
N ASP A 114 7.74 -1.84 23.96
CA ASP A 114 7.84 -1.43 25.34
C ASP A 114 8.58 -0.09 25.48
N ASN A 115 9.30 0.34 24.44
CA ASN A 115 10.06 1.57 24.38
C ASN A 115 9.24 2.69 23.70
N GLU A 116 9.21 3.87 24.31
CA GLU A 116 8.59 5.03 23.68
C GLU A 116 9.46 5.56 22.54
N ILE A 117 8.84 5.74 21.36
CA ILE A 117 9.47 6.41 20.21
C ILE A 117 9.11 7.89 20.29
N ASP A 118 10.13 8.75 20.23
CA ASP A 118 9.95 10.20 20.24
C ASP A 118 9.35 10.67 18.93
N THR A 119 8.05 10.93 18.95
CA THR A 119 7.29 11.50 17.83
C THR A 119 6.04 12.19 18.33
N ASP A 120 5.76 13.37 17.80
CA ASP A 120 4.52 14.10 18.03
C ASP A 120 3.45 13.82 16.98
N LEU A 121 3.78 13.04 15.95
CA LEU A 121 2.86 12.70 14.90
C LEU A 121 1.80 11.71 15.37
N LEU A 122 0.53 12.03 15.14
CA LEU A 122 -0.60 11.14 15.38
C LEU A 122 -1.08 10.60 14.04
N TYR A 123 -1.36 9.29 13.99
CA TYR A 123 -1.99 8.71 12.82
C TYR A 123 -3.42 9.26 12.67
N GLN A 124 -3.69 9.77 11.49
CA GLN A 124 -5.03 10.17 11.07
C GLN A 124 -5.39 9.38 9.81
N PRO A 125 -6.50 8.62 9.82
CA PRO A 125 -6.97 7.97 8.61
C PRO A 125 -7.17 9.02 7.51
N LYS A 126 -6.51 8.82 6.38
CA LYS A 126 -6.72 9.71 5.23
C LYS A 126 -8.12 9.47 4.68
N HIS A 127 -8.95 10.47 4.71
CA HIS A 127 -10.22 10.47 3.98
C HIS A 127 -9.95 10.99 2.58
N VAL A 128 -10.27 10.17 1.58
CA VAL A 128 -10.24 10.64 0.19
C VAL A 128 -11.34 11.69 0.05
N GLY A 129 -10.93 12.92 -0.19
CA GLY A 129 -11.82 14.03 -0.45
C GLY A 129 -12.49 13.92 -1.83
N GLU A 130 -13.15 14.98 -2.26
CA GLU A 130 -13.74 15.04 -3.58
C GLU A 130 -12.66 14.98 -4.67
N MET A 131 -12.77 13.98 -5.55
CA MET A 131 -11.91 13.89 -6.73
C MET A 131 -12.42 14.87 -7.80
N MET A 132 -11.55 15.78 -8.20
CA MET A 132 -11.83 16.73 -9.27
C MET A 132 -10.94 16.43 -10.47
N PRO A 133 -11.50 16.24 -11.67
CA PRO A 133 -10.68 16.12 -12.86
C PRO A 133 -9.91 17.42 -13.09
N ILE A 134 -8.68 17.30 -13.55
CA ILE A 134 -7.87 18.44 -13.96
C ILE A 134 -8.46 19.00 -15.26
N ASP A 135 -9.07 20.17 -15.16
CA ASP A 135 -9.54 20.94 -16.33
C ASP A 135 -8.32 21.65 -16.94
N ASN A 136 -7.78 21.08 -17.99
CA ASN A 136 -6.58 21.56 -18.66
C ASN A 136 -6.84 21.91 -20.13
N ASN A 137 -5.91 22.65 -20.73
CA ASN A 137 -5.96 23.04 -22.14
C ASN A 137 -5.28 22.01 -23.08
N GLY A 138 -5.07 20.80 -22.62
CA GLY A 138 -4.31 19.78 -23.32
C GLY A 138 -2.91 19.59 -22.74
N TRP A 139 -2.17 18.72 -23.38
CA TRP A 139 -0.86 18.27 -22.96
C TRP A 139 0.17 18.48 -24.05
N LYS A 140 1.35 18.96 -23.66
CA LYS A 140 2.54 18.93 -24.47
C LYS A 140 3.44 17.82 -23.98
N VAL A 141 3.79 16.87 -24.83
CA VAL A 141 4.66 15.75 -24.49
C VAL A 141 5.94 15.85 -25.30
N THR A 142 7.07 15.90 -24.60
CA THR A 142 8.40 15.95 -25.21
C THR A 142 9.14 14.65 -24.94
N PHE A 143 9.49 13.94 -26.01
CA PHE A 143 10.29 12.70 -25.96
C PHE A 143 11.77 13.09 -25.95
N GLU A 144 12.42 13.02 -24.79
CA GLU A 144 13.74 13.62 -24.56
C GLU A 144 14.82 13.12 -25.50
N THR A 145 14.91 11.82 -25.74
CA THR A 145 15.96 11.22 -26.59
C THR A 145 15.85 11.64 -28.04
N THR A 146 14.63 11.83 -28.55
CA THR A 146 14.39 12.19 -29.97
C THR A 146 14.18 13.67 -30.17
N GLY A 147 13.91 14.41 -29.10
CA GLY A 147 13.50 15.81 -29.14
C GLY A 147 12.11 16.02 -29.75
N LYS A 148 11.36 14.94 -30.01
CA LYS A 148 10.05 15.02 -30.64
C LYS A 148 9.02 15.57 -29.66
N VAL A 149 8.19 16.49 -30.14
CA VAL A 149 7.12 17.11 -29.36
C VAL A 149 5.78 16.76 -29.97
N VAL A 150 4.84 16.35 -29.13
CA VAL A 150 3.45 16.04 -29.52
C VAL A 150 2.50 16.83 -28.62
N GLU A 151 1.55 17.50 -29.24
CA GLU A 151 0.43 18.10 -28.52
C GLU A 151 -0.79 17.19 -28.60
N MET A 152 -1.46 16.97 -27.46
CA MET A 152 -2.65 16.13 -27.39
C MET A 152 -3.66 16.69 -26.40
N LYS A 153 -4.94 16.55 -26.73
CA LYS A 153 -6.02 17.00 -25.82
C LYS A 153 -6.17 16.06 -24.61
N GLU A 154 -5.98 14.77 -24.83
CA GLU A 154 -6.08 13.73 -23.83
C GLU A 154 -4.82 12.87 -23.89
N LEU A 155 -4.35 12.40 -22.74
CA LEU A 155 -3.22 11.50 -22.66
C LEU A 155 -3.57 10.16 -23.33
N LYS A 156 -2.61 9.64 -24.10
CA LYS A 156 -2.72 8.38 -24.80
C LYS A 156 -1.47 7.54 -24.58
N ASP A 157 -1.65 6.24 -24.57
CA ASP A 157 -0.55 5.30 -24.61
C ASP A 157 0.29 5.49 -25.90
N TRP A 158 1.60 5.47 -25.76
CA TRP A 158 2.53 5.65 -26.89
C TRP A 158 2.35 4.58 -27.97
N THR A 159 1.99 3.38 -27.56
CA THR A 159 1.73 2.26 -28.49
C THR A 159 0.54 2.51 -29.41
N SER A 160 -0.34 3.47 -29.05
CA SER A 160 -1.50 3.87 -29.88
C SER A 160 -1.13 4.75 -31.08
N PHE A 161 0.10 5.25 -31.15
CA PHE A 161 0.58 6.05 -32.28
C PHE A 161 0.99 5.15 -33.45
N SER A 162 -0.02 4.63 -34.18
CA SER A 162 0.18 3.67 -35.30
C SER A 162 1.03 4.23 -36.44
N ASP A 163 0.95 5.54 -36.66
CA ASP A 163 1.57 6.21 -37.81
C ASP A 163 2.99 6.72 -37.51
N ASP A 164 3.47 6.53 -36.28
CA ASP A 164 4.76 7.01 -35.82
C ASP A 164 5.52 5.98 -34.99
N ASN A 165 6.30 5.18 -35.66
CA ASN A 165 7.10 4.14 -35.00
C ASN A 165 8.15 4.70 -34.02
N SER A 166 8.58 5.95 -34.18
CA SER A 166 9.54 6.57 -33.26
C SER A 166 8.92 6.95 -31.91
N ILE A 167 7.60 7.07 -31.84
CA ILE A 167 6.82 7.23 -30.63
C ILE A 167 6.32 5.87 -30.16
N ARG A 168 5.71 5.11 -31.04
CA ARG A 168 5.10 3.81 -30.73
C ARG A 168 6.04 2.86 -30.00
N TYR A 169 7.30 2.85 -30.40
CA TYR A 169 8.34 1.99 -29.80
C TYR A 169 9.36 2.79 -29.00
N TYR A 170 8.99 3.97 -28.53
CA TYR A 170 9.88 4.80 -27.75
C TYR A 170 10.20 4.13 -26.41
N SER A 171 11.48 4.20 -26.06
CA SER A 171 11.98 3.80 -24.73
C SER A 171 12.87 4.91 -24.20
N GLY A 172 12.51 5.50 -23.08
CA GLY A 172 13.23 6.60 -22.47
C GLY A 172 12.33 7.55 -21.69
N HIS A 173 12.88 8.69 -21.34
CA HIS A 173 12.15 9.72 -20.59
C HIS A 173 11.28 10.59 -21.49
N ALA A 174 10.06 10.87 -21.06
CA ALA A 174 9.21 11.86 -21.70
C ALA A 174 8.67 12.85 -20.67
N ALA A 175 8.76 14.15 -21.00
CA ALA A 175 8.20 15.21 -20.17
C ALA A 175 6.77 15.52 -20.62
N TYR A 176 5.85 15.50 -19.68
CA TYR A 176 4.44 15.83 -19.86
C TYR A 176 4.16 17.18 -19.20
N GLU A 177 3.75 18.15 -19.98
CA GLU A 177 3.48 19.50 -19.52
C GLU A 177 2.01 19.86 -19.76
N THR A 178 1.35 20.38 -18.74
CA THR A 178 0.02 20.98 -18.85
C THR A 178 -0.14 22.14 -17.90
N THR A 179 -1.16 22.95 -18.13
CA THR A 179 -1.56 24.03 -17.22
C THR A 179 -3.03 23.84 -16.84
N PHE A 180 -3.35 24.04 -15.57
CA PHE A 180 -4.71 23.98 -15.07
C PHE A 180 -4.97 25.07 -14.04
N LYS A 181 -6.22 25.40 -13.84
CA LYS A 181 -6.66 26.34 -12.81
C LYS A 181 -7.39 25.60 -11.71
N ARG A 182 -6.93 25.78 -10.50
CA ARG A 182 -7.66 25.30 -9.33
C ARG A 182 -8.75 26.29 -8.95
N LYS A 183 -9.98 25.79 -8.69
CA LYS A 183 -11.14 26.64 -8.35
C LYS A 183 -11.08 27.19 -6.93
N HIS A 184 -10.53 26.41 -5.99
CA HIS A 184 -10.48 26.77 -4.58
C HIS A 184 -9.09 26.49 -3.99
N SER A 185 -8.64 27.30 -3.05
CA SER A 185 -7.47 26.98 -2.22
C SER A 185 -7.84 25.93 -1.18
N PRO A 186 -6.92 25.03 -0.77
CA PRO A 186 -7.22 24.09 0.30
C PRO A 186 -7.50 24.82 1.59
N ALA A 187 -8.37 24.28 2.42
CA ALA A 187 -8.48 24.72 3.80
C ALA A 187 -7.17 24.42 4.55
N LYS A 188 -7.01 25.00 5.73
CA LYS A 188 -5.74 24.91 6.49
C LYS A 188 -5.35 23.46 6.85
N ASP A 189 -6.34 22.59 6.97
CA ASP A 189 -6.18 21.18 7.38
C ASP A 189 -6.38 20.20 6.19
N GLU A 190 -6.42 20.71 4.96
CA GLU A 190 -6.55 19.92 3.74
C GLU A 190 -5.23 19.86 3.00
N SER A 191 -4.80 18.66 2.62
CA SER A 191 -3.75 18.43 1.63
C SER A 191 -4.35 18.23 0.24
N VAL A 192 -3.56 18.45 -0.78
CA VAL A 192 -3.96 18.29 -2.18
C VAL A 192 -3.11 17.19 -2.77
N VAL A 193 -3.77 16.11 -3.11
CA VAL A 193 -3.12 14.97 -3.75
C VAL A 193 -3.43 15.01 -5.25
N ILE A 194 -2.41 14.87 -6.07
CA ILE A 194 -2.55 14.69 -7.52
C ILE A 194 -2.55 13.20 -7.79
N ASP A 195 -3.65 12.71 -8.34
CA ASP A 195 -3.78 11.34 -8.83
C ASP A 195 -3.43 11.32 -10.33
N LEU A 196 -2.39 10.58 -10.67
CA LEU A 196 -1.91 10.44 -12.05
C LEU A 196 -2.67 9.37 -12.83
N GLY A 197 -3.57 8.64 -12.17
CA GLY A 197 -4.30 7.52 -12.77
C GLY A 197 -3.38 6.33 -13.05
N THR A 198 -3.25 5.96 -14.31
CA THR A 198 -2.38 4.84 -14.73
C THR A 198 -1.05 5.39 -15.23
N VAL A 199 0.03 4.97 -14.60
CA VAL A 199 1.41 5.28 -15.00
C VAL A 199 2.09 3.98 -15.41
N ALA A 200 2.71 3.97 -16.60
CA ALA A 200 3.59 2.89 -17.01
C ALA A 200 5.00 3.25 -16.54
N ASP A 201 5.44 2.56 -15.50
CA ASP A 201 6.67 2.62 -14.73
C ASP A 201 6.72 3.74 -13.68
N ILE A 202 7.35 4.88 -13.95
CA ILE A 202 7.69 5.87 -12.92
C ILE A 202 7.37 7.27 -13.41
N ALA A 203 6.77 8.11 -12.56
CA ALA A 203 6.53 9.51 -12.85
C ALA A 203 7.01 10.41 -11.72
N THR A 204 7.89 11.38 -12.03
CA THR A 204 8.25 12.46 -11.11
C THR A 204 7.45 13.71 -11.45
N VAL A 205 6.79 14.28 -10.45
CA VAL A 205 5.82 15.37 -10.63
C VAL A 205 6.38 16.68 -10.09
N TYR A 206 6.18 17.73 -10.87
CA TYR A 206 6.51 19.09 -10.49
C TYR A 206 5.28 19.98 -10.67
N VAL A 207 4.99 20.84 -9.70
CA VAL A 207 3.96 21.87 -9.80
C VAL A 207 4.60 23.24 -9.65
N ASN A 208 4.46 24.08 -10.68
CA ASN A 208 5.10 25.41 -10.73
C ASN A 208 6.62 25.36 -10.45
N GLY A 209 7.29 24.32 -10.97
CA GLY A 209 8.73 24.10 -10.82
C GLY A 209 9.17 23.54 -9.46
N LYS A 210 8.23 23.27 -8.55
CA LYS A 210 8.52 22.62 -7.26
C LYS A 210 8.27 21.11 -7.34
N PRO A 211 9.20 20.28 -6.84
CA PRO A 211 8.99 18.83 -6.80
C PRO A 211 7.86 18.48 -5.81
N CYS A 212 6.93 17.63 -6.25
CA CYS A 212 5.82 17.10 -5.44
C CYS A 212 6.00 15.63 -5.09
N GLY A 213 6.98 14.95 -5.70
CA GLY A 213 7.27 13.55 -5.41
C GLY A 213 7.42 12.70 -6.66
N THR A 214 7.70 11.42 -6.44
CA THR A 214 7.85 10.42 -7.49
C THR A 214 6.90 9.25 -7.21
N ALA A 215 5.97 9.03 -8.12
CA ALA A 215 5.06 7.89 -8.09
C ALA A 215 5.68 6.74 -8.89
N TRP A 216 5.95 5.63 -8.23
CA TRP A 216 6.63 4.45 -8.80
C TRP A 216 5.84 3.14 -8.61
N ARG A 217 4.73 3.20 -7.88
CA ARG A 217 3.77 2.11 -7.64
C ARG A 217 2.36 2.65 -7.47
N PRO A 218 1.32 1.85 -7.67
CA PRO A 218 -0.05 2.22 -7.31
C PRO A 218 -0.22 2.46 -5.79
N PRO A 219 -1.12 3.37 -5.39
CA PRO A 219 -1.76 4.37 -6.23
C PRO A 219 -0.74 5.43 -6.69
N TYR A 220 -0.77 5.77 -7.98
CA TYR A 220 0.16 6.76 -8.54
C TYR A 220 -0.27 8.18 -8.13
N THR A 221 -0.01 8.53 -6.88
CA THR A 221 -0.39 9.82 -6.30
C THR A 221 0.83 10.56 -5.75
N VAL A 222 0.79 11.88 -5.75
CA VAL A 222 1.78 12.76 -5.12
C VAL A 222 1.09 13.89 -4.36
N ASP A 223 1.71 14.36 -3.24
CA ASP A 223 1.24 15.45 -2.38
C ASP A 223 1.81 16.81 -2.81
#